data_ff8137b792c6e868b3ba5578788fe66d
#
_entry.id   ff8137b792c6e868b3ba5578788fe66d
#
_cell.length_a   1.000
_cell.length_b   1.000
_cell.length_c   1.000
_cell.angle_alpha   90.00
_cell.angle_beta   90.00
_cell.angle_gamma   90.00
#
_symmetry.space_group_name_H-M   'P 1'
#
loop_
_entity.id
_entity.type
_entity.pdbx_description
1 polymer ?
#
loop_
_entity_poly.entity_id
_entity_poly.type
_entity_poly.pdbx_seq_one_letter_code
_entity_poly.pdbx_strand_id
1 'polypeptide(L)'
;MSDIITIHDLQFTEFISPDSIAKRVHEIAQSLNSHFAEVDEITVLVTLKGAFIFAADLVRHMRIPMHIDMIRASSYKGGTISSGVVTINEFAGDYAGKHILIIEDIIDSGRTIKELKRVLETMQIASCTTVSLFSKPDQHSLDLSKDYIGFEIPPVFIIGYGLDYQERGRELSGIWQCID
;
A
#
# COMPACT_ATOMS: atom_id res chain seq x y z
N MET A 1 8.41 13.06 -26.66
CA MET A 1 9.56 12.59 -25.86
C MET A 1 9.01 12.41 -24.46
N SER A 2 9.20 11.25 -23.85
CA SER A 2 8.81 11.06 -22.45
C SER A 2 9.69 11.98 -21.59
N ASP A 3 9.09 12.71 -20.69
CA ASP A 3 9.82 13.57 -19.78
C ASP A 3 10.74 12.72 -18.89
N ILE A 4 11.97 13.16 -18.71
CA ILE A 4 12.95 12.54 -17.80
C ILE A 4 13.16 13.50 -16.65
N ILE A 5 13.04 12.99 -15.43
CA ILE A 5 13.35 13.74 -14.21
C ILE A 5 14.55 13.09 -13.51
N THR A 6 15.31 13.90 -12.78
CA THR A 6 16.45 13.42 -11.98
C THR A 6 16.15 13.66 -10.50
N ILE A 7 16.23 12.60 -9.70
CA ILE A 7 16.14 12.68 -8.24
C ILE A 7 17.41 12.08 -7.65
N HIS A 8 18.16 12.93 -6.93
CA HIS A 8 19.51 12.61 -6.45
C HIS A 8 20.42 12.18 -7.63
N ASP A 9 20.83 10.93 -7.65
CA ASP A 9 21.76 10.33 -8.60
C ASP A 9 21.09 9.42 -9.65
N LEU A 10 19.76 9.29 -9.62
CA LEU A 10 19.00 8.43 -10.52
C LEU A 10 18.09 9.22 -11.46
N GLN A 11 17.89 8.69 -12.65
CA GLN A 11 16.98 9.20 -13.66
C GLN A 11 15.71 8.35 -13.74
N PHE A 12 14.59 9.02 -13.97
CA PHE A 12 13.27 8.41 -14.01
C PHE A 12 12.47 8.91 -15.21
N THR A 13 11.66 8.02 -15.77
CA THR A 13 10.67 8.34 -16.81
C THR A 13 9.26 8.00 -16.32
N GLU A 14 8.25 8.70 -16.83
CA GLU A 14 6.85 8.40 -16.45
C GLU A 14 6.50 6.97 -16.88
N PHE A 15 5.93 6.21 -15.94
CA PHE A 15 5.56 4.81 -16.11
C PHE A 15 4.04 4.62 -16.07
N ILE A 16 3.36 5.26 -15.09
CA ILE A 16 1.90 5.24 -14.98
C ILE A 16 1.41 6.67 -14.76
N SER A 17 0.53 7.11 -15.64
CA SER A 17 0.01 8.48 -15.59
C SER A 17 -0.93 8.71 -14.41
N PRO A 18 -1.07 9.97 -13.93
CA PRO A 18 -2.02 10.34 -12.88
C PRO A 18 -3.46 9.93 -13.20
N ASP A 19 -3.89 10.08 -14.46
CA ASP A 19 -5.24 9.72 -14.90
C ASP A 19 -5.51 8.21 -14.79
N SER A 20 -4.50 7.40 -15.14
CA SER A 20 -4.58 5.94 -14.98
C SER A 20 -4.71 5.54 -13.52
N ILE A 21 -3.96 6.19 -12.62
CA ILE A 21 -4.04 5.98 -11.18
C ILE A 21 -5.43 6.36 -10.66
N ALA A 22 -5.91 7.55 -10.99
CA ALA A 22 -7.22 8.05 -10.53
C ALA A 22 -8.36 7.13 -10.96
N LYS A 23 -8.34 6.66 -12.22
CA LYS A 23 -9.31 5.69 -12.72
C LYS A 23 -9.25 4.38 -11.92
N ARG A 24 -8.05 3.86 -11.69
CA ARG A 24 -7.88 2.58 -10.98
C ARG A 24 -8.29 2.68 -9.52
N VAL A 25 -7.97 3.77 -8.84
CA VAL A 25 -8.42 4.05 -7.47
C VAL A 25 -9.95 4.04 -7.38
N HIS A 26 -10.62 4.67 -8.33
CA HIS A 26 -12.09 4.67 -8.39
C HIS A 26 -12.67 3.26 -8.58
N GLU A 27 -12.10 2.44 -9.49
CA GLU A 27 -12.52 1.04 -9.72
C GLU A 27 -12.35 0.19 -8.45
N ILE A 28 -11.22 0.34 -7.76
CA ILE A 28 -10.95 -0.35 -6.49
C ILE A 28 -11.98 0.05 -5.43
N ALA A 29 -12.26 1.35 -5.30
CA ALA A 29 -13.24 1.84 -4.33
C ALA A 29 -14.64 1.27 -4.60
N GLN A 30 -15.06 1.16 -5.86
CA GLN A 30 -16.33 0.52 -6.21
C GLN A 30 -16.36 -0.96 -5.78
N SER A 31 -15.29 -1.69 -6.02
CA SER A 31 -15.16 -3.10 -5.61
C SER A 31 -15.20 -3.25 -4.08
N LEU A 32 -14.48 -2.39 -3.36
CA LEU A 32 -14.50 -2.38 -1.89
C LEU A 32 -15.86 -1.98 -1.31
N ASN A 33 -16.56 -1.00 -1.91
CA ASN A 33 -17.93 -0.65 -1.53
C ASN A 33 -18.89 -1.84 -1.67
N SER A 34 -18.71 -2.66 -2.71
CA SER A 34 -19.50 -3.89 -2.88
C SER A 34 -19.09 -4.98 -1.90
N HIS A 35 -17.79 -5.12 -1.63
CA HIS A 35 -17.25 -6.10 -0.67
C HIS A 35 -17.78 -5.89 0.75
N PHE A 36 -17.87 -4.63 1.17
CA PHE A 36 -18.29 -4.25 2.51
C PHE A 36 -19.77 -3.81 2.59
N ALA A 37 -20.59 -4.14 1.59
CA ALA A 37 -21.99 -3.66 1.52
C ALA A 37 -22.87 -4.06 2.73
N GLU A 38 -22.57 -5.21 3.34
CA GLU A 38 -23.30 -5.75 4.50
C GLU A 38 -22.57 -5.52 5.84
N VAL A 39 -21.55 -4.66 5.85
CA VAL A 39 -20.74 -4.34 7.04
C VAL A 39 -21.07 -2.93 7.50
N ASP A 40 -21.39 -2.76 8.79
CA ASP A 40 -21.79 -1.45 9.34
C ASP A 40 -20.63 -0.45 9.40
N GLU A 41 -19.43 -0.92 9.73
CA GLU A 41 -18.21 -0.10 9.90
C GLU A 41 -16.94 -0.94 9.67
N ILE A 42 -15.90 -0.32 9.14
CA ILE A 42 -14.56 -0.92 9.01
C ILE A 42 -13.50 -0.13 9.75
N THR A 43 -12.39 -0.78 10.06
CA THR A 43 -11.16 -0.09 10.48
C THR A 43 -10.13 -0.16 9.35
N VAL A 44 -9.69 0.99 8.89
CA VAL A 44 -8.66 1.14 7.86
C VAL A 44 -7.31 1.29 8.53
N LEU A 45 -6.35 0.46 8.16
CA LEU A 45 -4.95 0.53 8.60
C LEU A 45 -4.09 0.98 7.44
N VAL A 46 -3.58 2.22 7.49
CA VAL A 46 -2.73 2.79 6.44
C VAL A 46 -1.26 2.58 6.79
N THR A 47 -0.51 1.90 5.92
CA THR A 47 0.92 1.71 6.11
C THR A 47 1.71 2.95 5.72
N LEU A 48 2.42 3.52 6.67
CA LEU A 48 3.21 4.73 6.46
C LEU A 48 4.67 4.38 6.08
N LYS A 49 5.31 5.19 5.22
CA LYS A 49 4.84 6.50 4.70
C LYS A 49 4.18 6.37 3.31
N GLY A 50 4.51 5.37 2.49
CA GLY A 50 4.19 5.34 1.07
C GLY A 50 2.70 5.36 0.75
N ALA A 51 1.87 4.68 1.54
CA ALA A 51 0.45 4.54 1.26
C ALA A 51 -0.42 5.78 1.52
N PHE A 52 0.12 6.88 2.08
CA PHE A 52 -0.72 7.99 2.57
C PHE A 52 -1.51 8.71 1.47
N ILE A 53 -0.93 8.89 0.27
CA ILE A 53 -1.63 9.52 -0.86
C ILE A 53 -2.71 8.58 -1.41
N PHE A 54 -2.36 7.32 -1.65
CA PHE A 54 -3.31 6.31 -2.10
C PHE A 54 -4.48 6.17 -1.14
N ALA A 55 -4.21 6.10 0.17
CA ALA A 55 -5.25 6.02 1.18
C ALA A 55 -6.17 7.24 1.16
N ALA A 56 -5.61 8.46 1.08
CA ALA A 56 -6.38 9.69 1.04
C ALA A 56 -7.31 9.75 -0.16
N ASP A 57 -6.87 9.28 -1.33
CA ASP A 57 -7.70 9.25 -2.52
C ASP A 57 -8.74 8.13 -2.45
N LEU A 58 -8.36 6.94 -2.01
CA LEU A 58 -9.25 5.78 -1.95
C LEU A 58 -10.42 6.01 -0.98
N VAL A 59 -10.15 6.45 0.26
CA VAL A 59 -11.20 6.58 1.30
C VAL A 59 -12.26 7.61 0.93
N ARG A 60 -11.92 8.62 0.13
CA ARG A 60 -12.89 9.63 -0.36
C ARG A 60 -13.91 9.07 -1.35
N HIS A 61 -13.61 7.93 -1.98
CA HIS A 61 -14.53 7.22 -2.87
C HIS A 61 -15.27 6.07 -2.17
N MET A 62 -14.91 5.74 -0.94
CA MET A 62 -15.62 4.74 -0.15
C MET A 62 -16.85 5.34 0.55
N ARG A 63 -17.89 4.51 0.73
CA ARG A 63 -19.18 4.93 1.28
C ARG A 63 -19.46 4.36 2.67
N ILE A 64 -18.67 3.39 3.10
CA ILE A 64 -18.81 2.75 4.39
C ILE A 64 -18.23 3.63 5.50
N PRO A 65 -18.89 3.74 6.68
CA PRO A 65 -18.28 4.36 7.87
C PRO A 65 -16.96 3.69 8.23
N MET A 66 -15.96 4.48 8.62
CA MET A 66 -14.64 3.92 8.91
C MET A 66 -13.89 4.67 10.00
N HIS A 67 -13.14 3.93 10.82
CA HIS A 67 -12.01 4.43 11.56
C HIS A 67 -10.74 4.33 10.74
N ILE A 68 -9.86 5.33 10.82
CA ILE A 68 -8.58 5.31 10.08
C ILE A 68 -7.45 5.41 11.08
N ASP A 69 -6.63 4.36 11.14
CA ASP A 69 -5.40 4.30 11.90
C ASP A 69 -4.21 4.24 10.96
N MET A 70 -3.12 4.89 11.38
CA MET A 70 -1.86 4.90 10.63
C MET A 70 -0.82 4.05 11.36
N ILE A 71 -0.24 3.08 10.65
CA ILE A 71 0.77 2.19 11.21
C ILE A 71 2.10 2.35 10.49
N ARG A 72 3.18 2.26 11.25
CA ARG A 72 4.53 2.20 10.67
C ARG A 72 5.03 0.77 10.69
N ALA A 73 5.30 0.26 9.50
CA ALA A 73 6.05 -0.98 9.34
C ALA A 73 7.51 -0.60 9.01
N SER A 74 8.44 -0.90 9.91
CA SER A 74 9.86 -0.69 9.65
C SER A 74 10.58 -2.03 9.53
N SER A 75 11.29 -2.25 8.42
CA SER A 75 12.29 -3.31 8.38
C SER A 75 13.51 -2.84 9.19
N TYR A 76 13.88 -3.60 10.21
CA TYR A 76 15.05 -3.29 11.03
C TYR A 76 16.32 -3.33 10.16
N LYS A 77 16.88 -2.16 9.87
CA LYS A 77 18.17 -2.02 9.20
C LYS A 77 19.28 -1.93 10.28
N GLY A 78 19.56 -3.06 10.93
CA GLY A 78 20.71 -3.20 11.80
C GLY A 78 21.85 -3.89 11.07
N GLY A 79 22.70 -3.15 10.36
CA GLY A 79 23.85 -3.68 9.62
C GLY A 79 23.61 -3.82 8.10
N THR A 80 24.66 -4.22 7.38
CA THR A 80 24.72 -4.37 5.91
C THR A 80 23.85 -5.49 5.33
N ILE A 81 23.14 -6.26 6.17
CA ILE A 81 22.21 -7.31 5.76
C ILE A 81 20.87 -7.03 6.45
N SER A 82 19.81 -6.82 5.66
CA SER A 82 18.44 -6.74 6.19
C SER A 82 18.11 -8.04 6.93
N SER A 83 17.85 -7.97 8.24
CA SER A 83 17.47 -9.14 9.06
C SER A 83 16.15 -9.77 8.64
N GLY A 84 15.41 -9.13 7.74
CA GLY A 84 14.12 -9.60 7.27
C GLY A 84 12.98 -9.52 8.29
N VAL A 85 13.26 -9.00 9.49
CA VAL A 85 12.24 -8.82 10.54
C VAL A 85 11.57 -7.46 10.32
N VAL A 86 10.26 -7.49 10.08
CA VAL A 86 9.41 -6.30 10.06
C VAL A 86 8.92 -6.07 11.47
N THR A 87 9.20 -4.89 12.02
CA THR A 87 8.65 -4.46 13.30
C THR A 87 7.48 -3.54 13.02
N ILE A 88 6.32 -3.89 13.55
CA ILE A 88 5.13 -3.03 13.51
C ILE A 88 5.14 -2.23 14.80
N ASN A 89 5.30 -0.92 14.67
CA ASN A 89 5.25 -0.02 15.80
C ASN A 89 3.78 0.34 16.08
N GLU A 90 3.31 -0.13 17.25
CA GLU A 90 2.08 0.21 17.94
C GLU A 90 0.79 0.17 17.10
N PHE A 91 0.03 -0.88 17.32
CA PHE A 91 -1.41 -0.84 17.08
C PHE A 91 -2.04 0.01 18.19
N ALA A 92 -2.63 1.17 17.83
CA ALA A 92 -3.16 2.12 18.80
C ALA A 92 -4.55 1.75 19.32
N GLY A 93 -5.20 0.73 18.74
CA GLY A 93 -6.60 0.41 19.01
C GLY A 93 -6.87 -1.03 19.45
N ASP A 94 -8.08 -1.25 19.95
CA ASP A 94 -8.67 -2.58 20.10
C ASP A 94 -9.36 -2.95 18.79
N TYR A 95 -8.90 -4.05 18.16
CA TYR A 95 -9.40 -4.53 16.85
C TYR A 95 -10.25 -5.79 16.98
N ALA A 96 -10.52 -6.30 18.19
CA ALA A 96 -11.33 -7.49 18.39
C ALA A 96 -12.73 -7.32 17.76
N GLY A 97 -13.13 -8.30 16.95
CA GLY A 97 -14.41 -8.31 16.25
C GLY A 97 -14.56 -7.29 15.11
N LYS A 98 -13.51 -6.52 14.76
CA LYS A 98 -13.57 -5.52 13.68
C LYS A 98 -13.22 -6.10 12.31
N HIS A 99 -13.80 -5.51 11.26
CA HIS A 99 -13.44 -5.74 9.88
C HIS A 99 -12.30 -4.80 9.50
N ILE A 100 -11.15 -5.35 9.12
CA ILE A 100 -9.93 -4.60 8.86
C ILE A 100 -9.68 -4.49 7.36
N LEU A 101 -9.39 -3.26 6.89
CA LEU A 101 -8.87 -2.98 5.57
C LEU A 101 -7.45 -2.42 5.68
N ILE A 102 -6.45 -3.20 5.27
CA ILE A 102 -5.06 -2.73 5.17
C ILE A 102 -4.90 -2.00 3.84
N ILE A 103 -4.38 -0.76 3.87
CA ILE A 103 -4.01 -0.01 2.67
C ILE A 103 -2.49 0.08 2.58
N GLU A 104 -1.93 -0.49 1.51
CA GLU A 104 -0.49 -0.54 1.22
C GLU A 104 -0.21 0.19 -0.09
N ASP A 105 0.93 0.83 -0.22
CA ASP A 105 1.40 1.42 -1.48
C ASP A 105 1.88 0.34 -2.45
N ILE A 106 2.76 -0.54 -2.00
CA ILE A 106 3.34 -1.59 -2.83
C ILE A 106 3.62 -2.87 -2.05
N ILE A 107 3.16 -3.99 -2.58
CA ILE A 107 3.57 -5.32 -2.15
C ILE A 107 4.78 -5.73 -3.00
N ASP A 108 5.99 -5.55 -2.43
CA ASP A 108 7.25 -5.98 -3.03
C ASP A 108 7.58 -7.40 -2.56
N SER A 109 8.32 -7.59 -1.48
CA SER A 109 8.61 -8.91 -0.91
C SER A 109 7.44 -9.54 -0.13
N GLY A 110 6.37 -8.79 0.10
CA GLY A 110 5.19 -9.23 0.85
C GLY A 110 5.38 -9.39 2.37
N ARG A 111 6.58 -9.13 2.89
CA ARG A 111 6.89 -9.35 4.32
C ARG A 111 6.05 -8.50 5.25
N THR A 112 5.82 -7.24 4.88
CA THR A 112 4.99 -6.29 5.66
C THR A 112 3.57 -6.82 5.82
N ILE A 113 2.92 -7.17 4.71
CA ILE A 113 1.54 -7.69 4.72
C ILE A 113 1.44 -9.00 5.48
N LYS A 114 2.40 -9.92 5.28
CA LYS A 114 2.45 -11.19 6.01
C LYS A 114 2.52 -10.98 7.52
N GLU A 115 3.37 -10.07 7.97
CA GLU A 115 3.53 -9.79 9.41
C GLU A 115 2.31 -9.07 9.98
N LEU A 116 1.73 -8.11 9.24
CA LEU A 116 0.50 -7.43 9.64
C LEU A 116 -0.65 -8.42 9.81
N LYS A 117 -0.91 -9.27 8.83
CA LYS A 117 -1.96 -10.30 8.90
C LYS A 117 -1.71 -11.23 10.09
N ARG A 118 -0.47 -11.70 10.30
CA ARG A 118 -0.11 -12.55 11.43
C ARG A 118 -0.41 -11.92 12.80
N VAL A 119 -0.11 -10.64 12.98
CA VAL A 119 -0.37 -9.94 14.24
C VAL A 119 -1.87 -9.72 14.42
N LEU A 120 -2.58 -9.28 13.37
CA LEU A 120 -4.03 -9.06 13.43
C LEU A 120 -4.82 -10.33 13.74
N GLU A 121 -4.39 -11.49 13.23
CA GLU A 121 -4.99 -12.79 13.56
C GLU A 121 -4.98 -13.08 15.07
N THR A 122 -3.94 -12.62 15.79
CA THR A 122 -3.88 -12.78 17.27
C THR A 122 -4.85 -11.89 18.02
N MET A 123 -5.42 -10.86 17.36
CA MET A 123 -6.32 -9.86 17.96
C MET A 123 -7.81 -10.21 17.81
N GLN A 124 -8.14 -11.42 17.34
CA GLN A 124 -9.52 -11.89 17.19
C GLN A 124 -10.39 -10.96 16.31
N ILE A 125 -9.84 -10.44 15.23
CA ILE A 125 -10.55 -9.62 14.24
C ILE A 125 -11.63 -10.43 13.52
N ALA A 126 -12.69 -9.74 13.01
CA ALA A 126 -13.75 -10.38 12.24
C ALA A 126 -13.30 -10.76 10.83
N SER A 127 -12.57 -9.89 10.16
CA SER A 127 -11.99 -10.14 8.84
C SER A 127 -10.80 -9.23 8.56
N CYS A 128 -9.94 -9.64 7.61
CA CYS A 128 -8.84 -8.83 7.11
C CYS A 128 -8.80 -8.88 5.59
N THR A 129 -8.90 -7.72 4.96
CA THR A 129 -8.76 -7.52 3.52
C THR A 129 -7.58 -6.58 3.28
N THR A 130 -6.77 -6.84 2.26
CA THR A 130 -5.69 -5.92 1.86
C THR A 130 -6.05 -5.27 0.55
N VAL A 131 -5.74 -3.98 0.43
CA VAL A 131 -5.70 -3.28 -0.83
C VAL A 131 -4.31 -2.68 -1.01
N SER A 132 -3.68 -2.95 -2.16
CA SER A 132 -2.40 -2.36 -2.52
C SER A 132 -2.49 -1.71 -3.89
N LEU A 133 -1.90 -0.51 -4.04
CA LEU A 133 -1.88 0.14 -5.34
C LEU A 133 -0.98 -0.61 -6.31
N PHE A 134 0.16 -1.12 -5.84
CA PHE A 134 1.10 -1.90 -6.64
C PHE A 134 1.40 -3.25 -6.02
N SER A 135 1.70 -4.22 -6.89
CA SER A 135 2.25 -5.52 -6.51
C SER A 135 3.32 -5.94 -7.50
N LYS A 136 4.40 -6.56 -7.00
CA LYS A 136 5.45 -7.20 -7.82
C LYS A 136 5.34 -8.71 -7.65
N PRO A 137 4.49 -9.40 -8.42
CA PRO A 137 4.20 -10.82 -8.21
C PRO A 137 5.44 -11.70 -8.29
N ASP A 138 6.46 -11.31 -9.08
CA ASP A 138 7.73 -12.04 -9.19
C ASP A 138 8.61 -11.97 -7.93
N GLN A 139 8.30 -11.09 -6.98
CA GLN A 139 9.11 -10.85 -5.78
C GLN A 139 8.53 -11.51 -4.51
N HIS A 140 7.32 -12.08 -4.57
CA HIS A 140 6.67 -12.70 -3.42
C HIS A 140 5.84 -13.92 -3.83
N SER A 141 5.50 -14.75 -2.83
CA SER A 141 4.63 -15.92 -2.98
C SER A 141 3.34 -15.81 -2.15
N LEU A 142 2.85 -14.59 -1.91
CA LEU A 142 1.60 -14.38 -1.18
C LEU A 142 0.41 -14.81 -2.04
N ASP A 143 -0.57 -15.47 -1.41
CA ASP A 143 -1.89 -15.64 -1.99
C ASP A 143 -2.68 -14.34 -1.77
N LEU A 144 -2.87 -13.58 -2.85
CA LEU A 144 -3.61 -12.33 -2.87
C LEU A 144 -4.99 -12.48 -3.52
N SER A 145 -5.49 -13.70 -3.69
CA SER A 145 -6.76 -13.98 -4.38
C SER A 145 -7.99 -13.33 -3.73
N LYS A 146 -7.89 -12.96 -2.46
CA LYS A 146 -8.94 -12.27 -1.69
C LYS A 146 -8.64 -10.81 -1.43
N ASP A 147 -7.55 -10.30 -1.98
CA ASP A 147 -7.07 -8.93 -1.80
C ASP A 147 -7.28 -8.12 -3.09
N TYR A 148 -7.13 -6.81 -3.02
CA TYR A 148 -7.36 -5.90 -4.14
C TYR A 148 -6.04 -5.29 -4.58
N ILE A 149 -5.64 -5.55 -5.82
CA ILE A 149 -4.41 -5.03 -6.40
C ILE A 149 -4.75 -4.02 -7.50
N GLY A 150 -4.15 -2.84 -7.40
CA GLY A 150 -4.29 -1.79 -8.41
C GLY A 150 -3.59 -2.17 -9.71
N PHE A 151 -2.28 -2.32 -9.65
CA PHE A 151 -1.43 -2.63 -10.79
C PHE A 151 -0.42 -3.72 -10.40
N GLU A 152 -0.32 -4.74 -11.24
CA GLU A 152 0.82 -5.66 -11.20
C GLU A 152 1.93 -5.08 -12.07
N ILE A 153 3.13 -4.95 -11.51
CA ILE A 153 4.28 -4.36 -12.18
C ILE A 153 5.50 -5.29 -12.13
N PRO A 154 6.40 -5.20 -13.12
CA PRO A 154 7.67 -5.92 -13.07
C PRO A 154 8.55 -5.43 -11.89
N PRO A 155 9.67 -6.13 -11.58
CA PRO A 155 10.55 -5.78 -10.47
C PRO A 155 11.41 -4.54 -10.76
N VAL A 156 10.79 -3.43 -11.16
CA VAL A 156 11.43 -2.14 -11.42
C VAL A 156 11.39 -1.26 -10.18
N PHE A 157 12.35 -0.33 -10.06
CA PHE A 157 12.33 0.67 -9.01
C PHE A 157 11.45 1.85 -9.44
N ILE A 158 10.48 2.20 -8.60
CA ILE A 158 9.49 3.25 -8.89
C ILE A 158 9.41 4.27 -7.77
N ILE A 159 9.05 5.50 -8.14
CA ILE A 159 8.75 6.61 -7.24
C ILE A 159 7.47 7.32 -7.69
N GLY A 160 6.97 8.20 -6.84
CA GLY A 160 5.77 8.99 -7.10
C GLY A 160 4.54 8.47 -6.35
N TYR A 161 3.53 9.29 -6.26
CA TYR A 161 2.24 8.99 -5.63
C TYR A 161 2.38 8.36 -4.22
N GLY A 162 3.29 8.93 -3.42
CA GLY A 162 3.61 8.46 -2.07
C GLY A 162 4.93 7.69 -1.96
N LEU A 163 5.37 7.02 -3.02
CA LEU A 163 6.64 6.30 -3.08
C LEU A 163 7.84 7.27 -3.25
N ASP A 164 8.99 6.93 -2.70
CA ASP A 164 10.16 7.80 -2.67
C ASP A 164 11.48 7.14 -3.09
N TYR A 165 12.42 8.01 -3.39
CA TYR A 165 13.85 7.72 -3.36
C TYR A 165 14.55 8.70 -2.41
N GLN A 166 15.11 8.18 -1.31
CA GLN A 166 15.79 8.98 -0.27
C GLN A 166 14.95 10.19 0.20
N GLU A 167 13.69 9.94 0.55
CA GLU A 167 12.68 10.91 1.03
C GLU A 167 12.25 11.97 0.00
N ARG A 168 12.52 11.79 -1.31
CA ARG A 168 12.06 12.65 -2.39
C ARG A 168 11.23 11.91 -3.42
N GLY A 169 10.36 12.63 -4.12
CA GLY A 169 9.53 12.10 -5.20
C GLY A 169 8.12 11.70 -4.78
N ARG A 170 7.78 11.68 -3.49
CA ARG A 170 6.44 11.30 -3.02
C ARG A 170 5.33 12.20 -3.55
N GLU A 171 5.65 13.47 -3.82
CA GLU A 171 4.75 14.52 -4.31
C GLU A 171 4.38 14.39 -5.78
N LEU A 172 5.10 13.60 -6.56
CA LEU A 172 4.81 13.38 -7.97
C LEU A 172 3.43 12.74 -8.12
N SER A 173 2.60 13.27 -9.01
CA SER A 173 1.22 12.82 -9.19
C SER A 173 1.08 11.50 -9.94
N GLY A 174 2.05 11.17 -10.80
CA GLY A 174 2.16 9.89 -11.50
C GLY A 174 3.22 9.00 -10.89
N ILE A 175 3.38 7.79 -11.47
CA ILE A 175 4.47 6.88 -11.14
C ILE A 175 5.57 6.99 -12.18
N TRP A 176 6.78 7.07 -11.69
CA TRP A 176 7.99 7.18 -12.47
C TRP A 176 8.90 5.99 -12.20
N GLN A 177 9.40 5.36 -13.24
CA GLN A 177 10.33 4.23 -13.12
C GLN A 177 11.77 4.68 -13.35
N CYS A 178 12.69 4.10 -12.60
CA CYS A 178 14.12 4.26 -12.78
C CYS A 178 14.55 3.68 -14.13
N ILE A 179 15.41 4.42 -14.86
CA ILE A 179 15.95 4.04 -16.17
C ILE A 179 17.48 3.84 -16.15
N ASP A 180 18.12 3.99 -15.00
CA ASP A 180 19.57 3.75 -14.80
C ASP A 180 19.85 2.28 -14.42
#